data_9df4a756cb91739b0ead47175730acfa
#
_entry.id   9df4a756cb91739b0ead47175730acfa
#
_cell.length_a   1.000
_cell.length_b   1.000
_cell.length_c   1.000
_cell.angle_alpha   90.00
_cell.angle_beta   90.00
_cell.angle_gamma   90.00
#
_symmetry.space_group_name_H-M   'P 1'
#
loop_
_entity.id
_entity.type
_entity.pdbx_description
1 polymer ?
#
loop_
_entity_poly.entity_id
_entity_poly.type
_entity_poly.pdbx_seq_one_letter_code
_entity_poly.pdbx_strand_id
1 'polypeptide(L)'
;MSQIKGPALFLAQFMGDEEPFNSLESITAWAKSLGYQGVQVPAWDARCMDLSKAAESKDYCDELKGRCNGLEITELASHLLGQLVAVHPAYDELFDVFAAPAVQGNPKARTDWAVEQLKLVIRATVNLGLNVTPSFTGALLWPMMYPWPQRPTGLVEEGFGELARRWQPILDLARDSGVSFAYELHPGEDTHDGAAFERFLEATGSNPAVAINYDPSHFILQCLDYVGFIDLYAPYIKAFHVKDAEFRPSARAGVYGGYLPWTERPGRFRSLGDGQVDFKQVFTRLTANGYDSWAVLEWECCYKDAAQGAAEGAPFIESMLIDVPKKAFDDFAGAASDAARNRRLLGLE
;
A
#
# COMPACT_ATOMS: atom_id res chain seq x y z
N MET A 1 10.33 14.97 15.51
CA MET A 1 9.80 14.47 14.23
C MET A 1 10.00 12.98 14.22
N SER A 2 9.07 12.23 13.68
CA SER A 2 9.14 10.79 13.50
C SER A 2 10.10 10.42 12.37
N GLN A 3 10.68 9.24 12.40
CA GLN A 3 11.63 8.76 11.39
C GLN A 3 11.02 7.60 10.63
N ILE A 4 11.10 7.64 9.31
CA ILE A 4 10.70 6.52 8.43
C ILE A 4 11.60 5.33 8.71
N LYS A 5 11.02 4.15 8.91
CA LYS A 5 11.73 2.89 9.14
C LYS A 5 12.02 2.21 7.79
N GLY A 6 13.04 1.40 7.74
CA GLY A 6 13.37 0.62 6.54
C GLY A 6 14.85 0.32 6.40
N PRO A 7 15.20 -0.38 5.33
CA PRO A 7 14.34 -0.88 4.25
C PRO A 7 13.52 -2.11 4.65
N ALA A 8 12.32 -2.26 4.09
CA ALA A 8 11.53 -3.48 4.18
C ALA A 8 11.17 -4.03 2.78
N LEU A 9 10.81 -5.30 2.69
CA LEU A 9 10.52 -6.01 1.44
C LEU A 9 9.11 -6.58 1.46
N PHE A 10 8.29 -6.28 0.45
CA PHE A 10 7.05 -6.99 0.23
C PHE A 10 7.35 -8.36 -0.43
N LEU A 11 6.96 -9.44 0.24
CA LEU A 11 7.36 -10.78 -0.17
C LEU A 11 6.57 -11.30 -1.38
N ALA A 12 5.37 -10.77 -1.64
CA ALA A 12 4.44 -11.32 -2.63
C ALA A 12 5.06 -11.47 -4.03
N GLN A 13 5.85 -10.51 -4.48
CA GLN A 13 6.47 -10.50 -5.80
C GLN A 13 7.61 -11.53 -5.96
N PHE A 14 8.06 -12.10 -4.84
CA PHE A 14 9.22 -13.01 -4.82
C PHE A 14 8.83 -14.45 -4.47
N MET A 15 7.63 -14.68 -3.89
CA MET A 15 7.21 -16.03 -3.52
C MET A 15 7.15 -16.95 -4.75
N GLY A 16 7.78 -18.13 -4.64
CA GLY A 16 7.92 -19.12 -5.70
C GLY A 16 7.92 -20.54 -5.13
N ASP A 17 8.12 -21.54 -5.99
CA ASP A 17 8.11 -22.94 -5.59
C ASP A 17 9.50 -23.47 -5.26
N GLU A 18 10.55 -22.70 -5.57
CA GLU A 18 11.96 -23.09 -5.37
C GLU A 18 12.61 -22.24 -4.28
N GLU A 19 13.66 -22.80 -3.65
CA GLU A 19 14.48 -22.07 -2.70
C GLU A 19 15.18 -20.88 -3.37
N PRO A 20 15.28 -19.72 -2.69
CA PRO A 20 14.85 -19.45 -1.31
C PRO A 20 13.41 -18.92 -1.19
N PHE A 21 12.58 -19.03 -2.23
CA PHE A 21 11.30 -18.35 -2.39
C PHE A 21 10.08 -19.18 -1.98
N ASN A 22 10.29 -20.39 -1.45
CA ASN A 22 9.23 -21.38 -1.18
C ASN A 22 8.76 -21.44 0.28
N SER A 23 9.35 -20.68 1.18
CA SER A 23 8.95 -20.60 2.59
C SER A 23 9.29 -19.25 3.22
N LEU A 24 8.60 -18.90 4.32
CA LEU A 24 8.87 -17.68 5.06
C LEU A 24 10.30 -17.65 5.60
N GLU A 25 10.81 -18.78 6.09
CA GLU A 25 12.15 -18.88 6.67
C GLU A 25 13.24 -18.61 5.63
N SER A 26 13.15 -19.26 4.49
CA SER A 26 14.19 -19.14 3.46
C SER A 26 14.15 -17.77 2.78
N ILE A 27 12.96 -17.24 2.48
CA ILE A 27 12.86 -15.91 1.84
C ILE A 27 13.28 -14.78 2.79
N THR A 28 13.01 -14.89 4.10
CA THR A 28 13.45 -13.88 5.07
C THR A 28 14.95 -13.98 5.35
N ALA A 29 15.55 -15.17 5.30
CA ALA A 29 17.00 -15.32 5.35
C ALA A 29 17.66 -14.65 4.14
N TRP A 30 17.10 -14.86 2.95
CA TRP A 30 17.55 -14.21 1.73
C TRP A 30 17.38 -12.68 1.80
N ALA A 31 16.20 -12.16 2.17
CA ALA A 31 15.96 -10.72 2.31
C ALA A 31 16.94 -10.08 3.30
N LYS A 32 17.19 -10.73 4.45
CA LYS A 32 18.18 -10.27 5.43
C LYS A 32 19.59 -10.18 4.85
N SER A 33 19.99 -11.15 4.03
CA SER A 33 21.31 -11.15 3.38
C SER A 33 21.50 -9.97 2.42
N LEU A 34 20.41 -9.38 1.91
CA LEU A 34 20.39 -8.20 1.05
C LEU A 34 20.35 -6.87 1.83
N GLY A 35 20.21 -6.91 3.17
CA GLY A 35 20.19 -5.72 4.03
C GLY A 35 18.80 -5.22 4.45
N TYR A 36 17.73 -5.95 4.12
CA TYR A 36 16.38 -5.60 4.61
C TYR A 36 16.28 -5.79 6.13
N GLN A 37 15.47 -4.94 6.76
CA GLN A 37 15.24 -4.94 8.22
C GLN A 37 13.83 -5.42 8.56
N GLY A 38 12.90 -5.38 7.60
CA GLY A 38 11.53 -5.81 7.75
C GLY A 38 10.98 -6.48 6.50
N VAL A 39 9.84 -7.14 6.66
CA VAL A 39 9.10 -7.80 5.57
C VAL A 39 7.61 -7.53 5.70
N GLN A 40 6.97 -7.21 4.58
CA GLN A 40 5.51 -7.21 4.46
C GLN A 40 5.06 -8.59 3.96
N VAL A 41 4.19 -9.24 4.73
CA VAL A 41 3.81 -10.64 4.49
C VAL A 41 2.47 -10.72 3.78
N PRO A 42 2.37 -11.42 2.62
CA PRO A 42 1.09 -11.65 1.96
C PRO A 42 0.23 -12.62 2.77
N ALA A 43 -0.90 -12.15 3.30
CA ALA A 43 -1.80 -12.94 4.13
C ALA A 43 -2.48 -14.10 3.39
N TRP A 44 -2.50 -14.06 2.07
CA TRP A 44 -3.11 -15.08 1.20
C TRP A 44 -2.16 -16.22 0.81
N ASP A 45 -0.87 -16.11 1.11
CA ASP A 45 0.12 -17.11 0.68
C ASP A 45 0.44 -18.10 1.81
N ALA A 46 -0.04 -19.34 1.63
CA ALA A 46 0.15 -20.41 2.62
C ALA A 46 1.63 -20.81 2.84
N ARG A 47 2.54 -20.45 1.92
CA ARG A 47 3.99 -20.65 2.10
C ARG A 47 4.56 -19.70 3.16
N CYS A 48 3.93 -18.53 3.33
CA CYS A 48 4.31 -17.56 4.35
C CYS A 48 3.66 -17.87 5.69
N MET A 49 2.33 -18.13 5.71
CA MET A 49 1.58 -18.26 6.94
C MET A 49 0.25 -19.01 6.76
N ASP A 50 -0.23 -19.63 7.82
CA ASP A 50 -1.60 -20.11 7.94
C ASP A 50 -2.45 -19.00 8.56
N LEU A 51 -3.23 -18.32 7.71
CA LEU A 51 -4.04 -17.18 8.12
C LEU A 51 -5.06 -17.54 9.22
N SER A 52 -5.67 -18.72 9.15
CA SER A 52 -6.65 -19.16 10.15
C SER A 52 -5.99 -19.33 11.51
N LYS A 53 -4.83 -19.98 11.57
CA LYS A 53 -4.07 -20.11 12.82
C LYS A 53 -3.60 -18.76 13.36
N ALA A 54 -3.14 -17.88 12.50
CA ALA A 54 -2.72 -16.54 12.91
C ALA A 54 -3.88 -15.72 13.48
N ALA A 55 -5.08 -15.86 12.93
CA ALA A 55 -6.29 -15.21 13.44
C ALA A 55 -6.76 -15.75 14.80
N GLU A 56 -6.45 -17.03 15.11
CA GLU A 56 -6.90 -17.72 16.33
C GLU A 56 -5.87 -17.73 17.44
N SER A 57 -4.56 -17.66 17.14
CA SER A 57 -3.48 -17.92 18.08
C SER A 57 -2.40 -16.87 18.04
N LYS A 58 -2.25 -16.16 19.17
CA LYS A 58 -1.12 -15.26 19.41
C LYS A 58 0.21 -16.03 19.48
N ASP A 59 0.21 -17.23 20.06
CA ASP A 59 1.41 -18.07 20.17
C ASP A 59 1.93 -18.44 18.78
N TYR A 60 1.03 -18.80 17.85
CA TYR A 60 1.40 -19.03 16.45
C TYR A 60 1.98 -17.75 15.80
N CYS A 61 1.43 -16.59 16.09
CA CYS A 61 1.97 -15.32 15.60
C CYS A 61 3.36 -15.01 16.18
N ASP A 62 3.62 -15.36 17.43
CA ASP A 62 4.94 -15.19 18.03
C ASP A 62 5.95 -16.21 17.45
N GLU A 63 5.54 -17.45 17.15
CA GLU A 63 6.34 -18.42 16.39
C GLU A 63 6.64 -17.89 14.97
N LEU A 64 5.63 -17.32 14.28
CA LEU A 64 5.80 -16.74 12.95
C LEU A 64 6.87 -15.66 12.93
N LYS A 65 6.86 -14.74 13.93
CA LYS A 65 7.91 -13.73 14.08
C LYS A 65 9.29 -14.36 14.28
N GLY A 66 9.36 -15.45 15.06
CA GLY A 66 10.61 -16.20 15.27
C GLY A 66 11.19 -16.78 13.99
N ARG A 67 10.33 -17.14 13.03
CA ARG A 67 10.70 -17.68 11.71
C ARG A 67 11.23 -16.62 10.73
N CYS A 68 11.07 -15.33 11.03
CA CYS A 68 11.52 -14.23 10.16
C CYS A 68 13.01 -13.89 10.28
N ASN A 69 13.86 -14.74 10.84
CA ASN A 69 15.31 -14.56 10.94
C ASN A 69 15.75 -13.23 11.61
N GLY A 70 14.89 -12.66 12.46
CA GLY A 70 15.11 -11.37 13.12
C GLY A 70 14.73 -10.15 12.29
N LEU A 71 14.09 -10.33 11.13
CA LEU A 71 13.39 -9.25 10.45
C LEU A 71 12.04 -8.96 11.13
N GLU A 72 11.61 -7.69 11.15
CA GLU A 72 10.28 -7.32 11.63
C GLU A 72 9.21 -7.62 10.57
N ILE A 73 8.05 -8.14 10.98
CA ILE A 73 6.86 -8.15 10.13
C ILE A 73 6.28 -6.74 10.19
N THR A 74 6.29 -6.05 9.06
CA THR A 74 5.86 -4.65 8.97
C THR A 74 4.35 -4.52 8.91
N GLU A 75 3.71 -5.25 8.02
CA GLU A 75 2.26 -5.37 7.83
C GLU A 75 1.90 -6.76 7.30
N LEU A 76 0.63 -7.15 7.47
CA LEU A 76 -0.01 -8.19 6.66
C LEU A 76 -0.67 -7.54 5.45
N ALA A 77 -0.20 -7.85 4.25
CA ALA A 77 -0.84 -7.40 3.02
C ALA A 77 -2.07 -8.24 2.69
N SER A 78 -3.15 -7.59 2.25
CA SER A 78 -4.42 -8.24 1.90
C SER A 78 -4.95 -7.87 0.50
N HIS A 79 -4.09 -7.36 -0.38
CA HIS A 79 -4.45 -6.85 -1.71
C HIS A 79 -5.31 -7.84 -2.52
N LEU A 80 -4.82 -9.09 -2.69
CA LEU A 80 -5.53 -10.10 -3.48
C LEU A 80 -6.84 -10.59 -2.85
N LEU A 81 -7.04 -10.38 -1.56
CA LEU A 81 -8.30 -10.64 -0.88
C LEU A 81 -9.25 -9.45 -1.00
N GLY A 82 -8.73 -8.22 -0.80
CA GLY A 82 -9.50 -6.98 -0.86
C GLY A 82 -10.14 -6.73 -2.22
N GLN A 83 -9.41 -6.95 -3.31
CA GLN A 83 -9.94 -6.80 -4.67
C GLN A 83 -11.17 -7.67 -4.95
N LEU A 84 -11.37 -8.79 -4.21
CA LEU A 84 -12.49 -9.70 -4.41
C LEU A 84 -13.78 -9.26 -3.67
N VAL A 85 -13.73 -8.23 -2.85
CA VAL A 85 -14.92 -7.66 -2.18
C VAL A 85 -15.88 -7.07 -3.21
N ALA A 86 -15.32 -6.48 -4.27
CA ALA A 86 -16.09 -5.91 -5.35
C ALA A 86 -15.43 -6.24 -6.69
N VAL A 87 -16.10 -7.06 -7.49
CA VAL A 87 -15.64 -7.42 -8.85
C VAL A 87 -16.77 -7.12 -9.82
N HIS A 88 -16.48 -6.35 -10.87
CA HIS A 88 -17.42 -6.11 -11.95
C HIS A 88 -17.63 -7.41 -12.75
N PRO A 89 -18.87 -7.79 -13.15
CA PRO A 89 -19.14 -9.04 -13.86
C PRO A 89 -18.31 -9.31 -15.12
N ALA A 90 -17.85 -8.26 -15.81
CA ALA A 90 -16.96 -8.40 -16.96
C ALA A 90 -15.57 -9.00 -16.63
N TYR A 91 -15.20 -9.02 -15.37
CA TYR A 91 -13.92 -9.51 -14.87
C TYR A 91 -14.04 -10.77 -13.99
N ASP A 92 -15.23 -11.31 -13.79
CA ASP A 92 -15.46 -12.45 -12.88
C ASP A 92 -14.51 -13.62 -13.12
N GLU A 93 -14.40 -14.06 -14.38
CA GLU A 93 -13.52 -15.17 -14.76
C GLU A 93 -12.04 -14.87 -14.49
N LEU A 94 -11.62 -13.62 -14.73
CA LEU A 94 -10.22 -13.20 -14.55
C LEU A 94 -9.83 -13.11 -13.07
N PHE A 95 -10.78 -12.80 -12.19
CA PHE A 95 -10.54 -12.68 -10.75
C PHE A 95 -10.73 -13.98 -9.97
N ASP A 96 -11.35 -15.01 -10.58
CA ASP A 96 -11.55 -16.31 -9.92
C ASP A 96 -10.23 -16.98 -9.51
N VAL A 97 -9.14 -16.74 -10.25
CA VAL A 97 -7.81 -17.30 -9.96
C VAL A 97 -7.24 -16.87 -8.60
N PHE A 98 -7.72 -15.76 -8.04
CA PHE A 98 -7.32 -15.25 -6.73
C PHE A 98 -8.16 -15.80 -5.58
N ALA A 99 -9.21 -16.55 -5.87
CA ALA A 99 -10.12 -17.14 -4.89
C ALA A 99 -9.82 -18.63 -4.65
N ALA A 100 -10.23 -19.12 -3.48
CA ALA A 100 -10.14 -20.54 -3.19
C ALA A 100 -10.92 -21.36 -4.23
N PRO A 101 -10.41 -22.54 -4.65
CA PRO A 101 -11.04 -23.35 -5.70
C PRO A 101 -12.53 -23.67 -5.45
N ALA A 102 -12.92 -23.80 -4.18
CA ALA A 102 -14.30 -24.11 -3.79
C ALA A 102 -15.33 -23.01 -4.10
N VAL A 103 -14.88 -21.78 -4.35
CA VAL A 103 -15.76 -20.61 -4.61
C VAL A 103 -15.61 -20.04 -6.01
N GLN A 104 -14.69 -20.57 -6.82
CA GLN A 104 -14.51 -20.18 -8.22
C GLN A 104 -15.76 -20.47 -9.05
N GLY A 105 -16.04 -19.65 -10.04
CA GLY A 105 -17.24 -19.72 -10.87
C GLY A 105 -18.54 -19.27 -10.16
N ASN A 106 -18.46 -18.81 -8.93
CA ASN A 106 -19.60 -18.27 -8.18
C ASN A 106 -19.27 -16.90 -7.57
N PRO A 107 -19.57 -15.79 -8.27
CA PRO A 107 -19.20 -14.43 -7.83
C PRO A 107 -19.66 -14.09 -6.41
N LYS A 108 -20.88 -14.52 -6.03
CA LYS A 108 -21.37 -14.27 -4.67
C LYS A 108 -20.57 -15.04 -3.62
N ALA A 109 -20.34 -16.34 -3.83
CA ALA A 109 -19.57 -17.16 -2.89
C ALA A 109 -18.12 -16.65 -2.78
N ARG A 110 -17.51 -16.17 -3.89
CA ARG A 110 -16.19 -15.57 -3.91
C ARG A 110 -16.14 -14.30 -3.05
N THR A 111 -17.11 -13.40 -3.20
CA THR A 111 -17.18 -12.17 -2.37
C THR A 111 -17.41 -12.52 -0.89
N ASP A 112 -18.35 -13.42 -0.58
CA ASP A 112 -18.60 -13.84 0.80
C ASP A 112 -17.33 -14.46 1.44
N TRP A 113 -16.60 -15.29 0.69
CA TRP A 113 -15.33 -15.88 1.13
C TRP A 113 -14.26 -14.80 1.37
N ALA A 114 -14.11 -13.84 0.46
CA ALA A 114 -13.14 -12.75 0.61
C ALA A 114 -13.42 -11.91 1.86
N VAL A 115 -14.67 -11.59 2.13
CA VAL A 115 -15.08 -10.87 3.36
C VAL A 115 -14.67 -11.64 4.62
N GLU A 116 -14.88 -12.97 4.66
CA GLU A 116 -14.46 -13.77 5.81
C GLU A 116 -12.93 -13.84 5.92
N GLN A 117 -12.19 -13.96 4.81
CA GLN A 117 -10.72 -13.90 4.85
C GLN A 117 -10.23 -12.57 5.41
N LEU A 118 -10.80 -11.44 5.01
CA LEU A 118 -10.41 -10.12 5.52
C LEU A 118 -10.69 -9.96 7.02
N LYS A 119 -11.74 -10.57 7.54
CA LYS A 119 -11.98 -10.65 9.00
C LYS A 119 -10.90 -11.46 9.72
N LEU A 120 -10.39 -12.54 9.09
CA LEU A 120 -9.25 -13.27 9.62
C LEU A 120 -7.97 -12.41 9.58
N VAL A 121 -7.74 -11.67 8.49
CA VAL A 121 -6.61 -10.73 8.39
C VAL A 121 -6.62 -9.71 9.53
N ILE A 122 -7.78 -9.11 9.86
CA ILE A 122 -7.88 -8.16 10.97
C ILE A 122 -7.43 -8.82 12.29
N ARG A 123 -7.94 -10.02 12.60
CA ARG A 123 -7.57 -10.74 13.84
C ARG A 123 -6.10 -11.12 13.87
N ALA A 124 -5.56 -11.62 12.74
CA ALA A 124 -4.14 -11.94 12.62
C ALA A 124 -3.25 -10.71 12.77
N THR A 125 -3.64 -9.56 12.20
CA THR A 125 -2.97 -8.26 12.35
C THR A 125 -2.88 -7.87 13.83
N VAL A 126 -3.99 -7.98 14.58
CA VAL A 126 -4.01 -7.72 16.04
C VAL A 126 -3.12 -8.71 16.80
N ASN A 127 -3.20 -10.01 16.51
CA ASN A 127 -2.41 -11.05 17.17
C ASN A 127 -0.89 -10.88 16.92
N LEU A 128 -0.52 -10.35 15.77
CA LEU A 128 0.85 -9.95 15.43
C LEU A 128 1.30 -8.67 16.13
N GLY A 129 0.39 -7.93 16.78
CA GLY A 129 0.68 -6.63 17.39
C GLY A 129 0.83 -5.51 16.37
N LEU A 130 0.24 -5.69 15.19
CA LEU A 130 0.18 -4.72 14.09
C LEU A 130 -1.16 -3.99 14.09
N ASN A 131 -1.26 -2.88 13.37
CA ASN A 131 -2.47 -2.05 13.30
C ASN A 131 -2.80 -1.53 11.89
N VAL A 132 -2.05 -1.95 10.88
CA VAL A 132 -2.27 -1.58 9.47
C VAL A 132 -2.24 -2.83 8.60
N THR A 133 -3.13 -2.91 7.63
CA THR A 133 -3.14 -3.91 6.56
C THR A 133 -3.30 -3.22 5.20
N PRO A 134 -2.28 -3.23 4.34
CA PRO A 134 -2.41 -2.78 2.96
C PRO A 134 -3.36 -3.65 2.16
N SER A 135 -4.20 -3.04 1.30
CA SER A 135 -5.26 -3.74 0.58
C SER A 135 -5.66 -3.01 -0.71
N PHE A 136 -6.45 -3.69 -1.55
CA PHE A 136 -7.24 -3.08 -2.63
C PHE A 136 -8.72 -2.99 -2.22
N THR A 137 -9.48 -2.12 -2.89
CA THR A 137 -10.94 -1.98 -2.64
C THR A 137 -11.78 -2.94 -3.45
N GLY A 138 -11.29 -3.41 -4.58
CA GLY A 138 -12.09 -3.96 -5.66
C GLY A 138 -12.71 -2.87 -6.53
N ALA A 139 -13.37 -3.27 -7.60
CA ALA A 139 -13.92 -2.35 -8.57
C ALA A 139 -15.26 -2.79 -9.15
N LEU A 140 -16.25 -1.90 -9.11
CA LEU A 140 -17.51 -1.99 -9.82
C LEU A 140 -17.58 -0.99 -10.97
N LEU A 141 -16.93 0.17 -10.83
CA LEU A 141 -17.00 1.31 -11.72
C LEU A 141 -15.82 1.43 -12.69
N TRP A 142 -14.72 0.72 -12.45
CA TRP A 142 -13.53 0.82 -13.30
C TRP A 142 -13.82 0.66 -14.79
N PRO A 143 -14.69 -0.27 -15.28
CA PRO A 143 -15.03 -0.35 -16.70
C PRO A 143 -15.79 0.87 -17.23
N MET A 144 -16.33 1.70 -16.32
CA MET A 144 -17.07 2.92 -16.62
C MET A 144 -16.24 4.19 -16.37
N MET A 145 -14.91 4.06 -16.10
CA MET A 145 -14.04 5.19 -15.78
C MET A 145 -14.01 6.23 -16.91
N TYR A 146 -13.94 5.81 -18.17
CA TYR A 146 -14.02 6.74 -19.28
C TYR A 146 -15.45 7.25 -19.48
N PRO A 147 -15.69 8.59 -19.59
CA PRO A 147 -17.04 9.17 -19.57
C PRO A 147 -17.83 9.03 -20.89
N TRP A 148 -17.39 8.16 -21.78
CA TRP A 148 -18.07 7.86 -23.03
C TRP A 148 -18.09 6.34 -23.29
N PRO A 149 -19.26 5.76 -23.64
CA PRO A 149 -20.60 6.38 -23.72
C PRO A 149 -21.03 7.06 -22.41
N GLN A 150 -21.92 8.07 -22.52
CA GLN A 150 -22.33 8.84 -21.35
C GLN A 150 -22.90 7.93 -20.25
N ARG A 151 -22.36 8.06 -19.05
CA ARG A 151 -22.84 7.34 -17.86
C ARG A 151 -24.23 7.83 -17.47
N PRO A 152 -25.15 6.94 -17.04
CA PRO A 152 -26.40 7.35 -16.42
C PRO A 152 -26.16 8.23 -15.20
N THR A 153 -27.06 9.19 -14.96
CA THR A 153 -27.01 10.04 -13.76
C THR A 153 -27.14 9.16 -12.52
N GLY A 154 -26.30 9.38 -11.51
CA GLY A 154 -26.31 8.65 -10.24
C GLY A 154 -25.54 7.32 -10.26
N LEU A 155 -25.04 6.85 -11.42
CA LEU A 155 -24.32 5.58 -11.51
C LEU A 155 -23.07 5.55 -10.63
N VAL A 156 -22.32 6.63 -10.58
CA VAL A 156 -21.06 6.71 -9.80
C VAL A 156 -21.37 6.70 -8.30
N GLU A 157 -22.35 7.45 -7.87
CA GLU A 157 -22.82 7.52 -6.49
C GLU A 157 -23.36 6.17 -6.01
N GLU A 158 -24.13 5.48 -6.87
CA GLU A 158 -24.63 4.13 -6.57
C GLU A 158 -23.50 3.11 -6.47
N GLY A 159 -22.51 3.18 -7.38
CA GLY A 159 -21.34 2.29 -7.36
C GLY A 159 -20.50 2.44 -6.09
N PHE A 160 -20.18 3.68 -5.69
CA PHE A 160 -19.46 3.92 -4.42
C PHE A 160 -20.32 3.57 -3.20
N GLY A 161 -21.63 3.78 -3.24
CA GLY A 161 -22.55 3.33 -2.19
C GLY A 161 -22.55 1.81 -2.02
N GLU A 162 -22.58 1.06 -3.11
CA GLU A 162 -22.49 -0.41 -3.08
C GLU A 162 -21.10 -0.90 -2.61
N LEU A 163 -20.02 -0.27 -3.09
CA LEU A 163 -18.67 -0.56 -2.62
C LEU A 163 -18.55 -0.38 -1.10
N ALA A 164 -19.01 0.77 -0.60
CA ALA A 164 -19.02 1.07 0.83
C ALA A 164 -19.88 0.07 1.61
N ARG A 165 -21.07 -0.27 1.11
CA ARG A 165 -21.95 -1.27 1.74
C ARG A 165 -21.26 -2.64 1.91
N ARG A 166 -20.46 -3.06 0.93
CA ARG A 166 -19.71 -4.33 0.99
C ARG A 166 -18.57 -4.24 1.99
N TRP A 167 -17.87 -3.11 2.05
CA TRP A 167 -16.76 -2.89 2.96
C TRP A 167 -17.19 -2.60 4.41
N GLN A 168 -18.41 -2.06 4.62
CA GLN A 168 -18.83 -1.60 5.95
C GLN A 168 -18.65 -2.62 7.08
N PRO A 169 -19.05 -3.92 6.96
CA PRO A 169 -18.88 -4.88 8.04
C PRO A 169 -17.41 -5.22 8.32
N ILE A 170 -16.52 -5.06 7.33
CA ILE A 170 -15.08 -5.26 7.47
C ILE A 170 -14.48 -4.05 8.19
N LEU A 171 -14.83 -2.84 7.75
CA LEU A 171 -14.34 -1.59 8.31
C LEU A 171 -14.80 -1.37 9.76
N ASP A 172 -16.02 -1.77 10.09
CA ASP A 172 -16.51 -1.70 11.47
C ASP A 172 -15.71 -2.62 12.39
N LEU A 173 -15.46 -3.86 11.97
CA LEU A 173 -14.60 -4.78 12.73
C LEU A 173 -13.16 -4.24 12.85
N ALA A 174 -12.60 -3.68 11.78
CA ALA A 174 -11.27 -3.10 11.77
C ALA A 174 -11.16 -1.93 12.75
N ARG A 175 -12.10 -0.97 12.68
CA ARG A 175 -12.20 0.16 13.61
C ARG A 175 -12.25 -0.32 15.05
N ASP A 176 -13.15 -1.26 15.36
CA ASP A 176 -13.36 -1.76 16.72
C ASP A 176 -12.15 -2.56 17.22
N SER A 177 -11.31 -3.06 16.32
CA SER A 177 -10.05 -3.78 16.60
C SER A 177 -8.82 -2.86 16.59
N GLY A 178 -8.95 -1.58 16.26
CA GLY A 178 -7.83 -0.64 16.14
C GLY A 178 -6.94 -0.88 14.91
N VAL A 179 -7.49 -1.50 13.86
CA VAL A 179 -6.78 -1.80 12.60
C VAL A 179 -7.27 -0.84 11.50
N SER A 180 -6.34 -0.34 10.69
CA SER A 180 -6.63 0.44 9.49
C SER A 180 -6.39 -0.38 8.23
N PHE A 181 -7.31 -0.30 7.27
CA PHE A 181 -7.09 -0.75 5.91
C PHE A 181 -6.44 0.38 5.11
N ALA A 182 -5.17 0.22 4.77
CA ALA A 182 -4.43 1.15 3.94
C ALA A 182 -4.61 0.76 2.46
N TYR A 183 -5.57 1.39 1.80
CA TYR A 183 -5.86 1.10 0.39
C TYR A 183 -4.80 1.67 -0.52
N GLU A 184 -4.27 0.83 -1.39
CA GLU A 184 -3.42 1.25 -2.47
C GLU A 184 -4.27 1.80 -3.61
N LEU A 185 -4.00 3.06 -3.99
CA LEU A 185 -4.73 3.73 -5.06
C LEU A 185 -4.18 3.28 -6.41
N HIS A 186 -4.85 2.29 -7.00
CA HIS A 186 -4.32 1.50 -8.10
C HIS A 186 -5.23 1.56 -9.34
N PRO A 187 -4.70 1.82 -10.55
CA PRO A 187 -5.47 1.66 -11.80
C PRO A 187 -6.03 0.24 -11.91
N GLY A 188 -7.34 0.14 -12.10
CA GLY A 188 -8.05 -1.15 -12.05
C GLY A 188 -8.99 -1.26 -10.86
N GLU A 189 -8.73 -0.48 -9.82
CA GLU A 189 -9.55 -0.34 -8.63
C GLU A 189 -10.51 0.85 -8.74
N ASP A 190 -11.62 0.85 -7.98
CA ASP A 190 -12.50 2.02 -7.92
C ASP A 190 -11.81 3.19 -7.21
N THR A 191 -10.94 2.91 -6.23
CA THR A 191 -10.08 3.91 -5.59
C THR A 191 -8.73 3.96 -6.29
N HIS A 192 -8.61 4.71 -7.38
CA HIS A 192 -7.40 4.79 -8.19
C HIS A 192 -6.67 6.13 -8.13
N ASP A 193 -7.30 7.15 -7.55
CA ASP A 193 -6.76 8.50 -7.35
C ASP A 193 -7.36 9.18 -6.11
N GLY A 194 -6.94 10.41 -5.82
CA GLY A 194 -7.43 11.16 -4.66
C GLY A 194 -8.93 11.45 -4.71
N ALA A 195 -9.47 11.79 -5.88
CA ALA A 195 -10.88 12.09 -6.03
C ALA A 195 -11.76 10.85 -5.82
N ALA A 196 -11.30 9.70 -6.27
CA ALA A 196 -11.98 8.43 -6.04
C ALA A 196 -11.89 7.99 -4.57
N PHE A 197 -10.73 8.21 -3.93
CA PHE A 197 -10.56 7.98 -2.49
C PHE A 197 -11.51 8.84 -1.65
N GLU A 198 -11.65 10.13 -1.95
CA GLU A 198 -12.58 11.02 -1.26
C GLU A 198 -14.03 10.55 -1.35
N ARG A 199 -14.46 10.05 -2.52
CA ARG A 199 -15.80 9.46 -2.70
C ARG A 199 -16.00 8.20 -1.84
N PHE A 200 -15.00 7.34 -1.78
CA PHE A 200 -15.07 6.14 -0.93
C PHE A 200 -15.08 6.51 0.56
N LEU A 201 -14.25 7.46 0.97
CA LEU A 201 -14.22 7.96 2.35
C LEU A 201 -15.57 8.56 2.75
N GLU A 202 -16.19 9.38 1.88
CA GLU A 202 -17.53 9.93 2.10
C GLU A 202 -18.60 8.82 2.19
N ALA A 203 -18.58 7.88 1.24
CA ALA A 203 -19.54 6.79 1.18
C ALA A 203 -19.47 5.84 2.39
N THR A 204 -18.28 5.69 3.00
CA THR A 204 -18.08 4.93 4.25
C THR A 204 -18.33 5.75 5.52
N GLY A 205 -18.86 6.98 5.40
CA GLY A 205 -19.10 7.87 6.52
C GLY A 205 -17.83 8.32 7.24
N SER A 206 -16.74 8.48 6.51
CA SER A 206 -15.39 8.81 7.05
C SER A 206 -14.95 7.84 8.14
N ASN A 207 -15.17 6.54 7.89
CA ASN A 207 -14.78 5.50 8.84
C ASN A 207 -13.27 5.59 9.14
N PRO A 208 -12.86 5.68 10.41
CA PRO A 208 -11.44 5.88 10.78
C PRO A 208 -10.52 4.70 10.43
N ALA A 209 -11.08 3.54 10.07
CA ALA A 209 -10.31 2.41 9.56
C ALA A 209 -9.90 2.57 8.08
N VAL A 210 -10.42 3.59 7.36
CA VAL A 210 -10.04 3.88 5.97
C VAL A 210 -8.74 4.69 5.96
N ALA A 211 -7.71 4.15 5.30
CA ALA A 211 -6.39 4.76 5.19
C ALA A 211 -5.82 4.55 3.77
N ILE A 212 -4.63 5.06 3.51
CA ILE A 212 -3.95 4.98 2.22
C ILE A 212 -2.62 4.22 2.39
N ASN A 213 -2.39 3.25 1.52
CA ASN A 213 -1.06 2.77 1.17
C ASN A 213 -0.56 3.63 0.01
N TYR A 214 0.40 4.49 0.28
CA TYR A 214 0.92 5.42 -0.72
C TYR A 214 1.93 4.70 -1.63
N ASP A 215 1.60 4.61 -2.91
CA ASP A 215 2.50 4.12 -3.97
C ASP A 215 2.60 5.16 -5.09
N PRO A 216 3.73 5.87 -5.23
CA PRO A 216 3.90 6.89 -6.25
C PRO A 216 3.94 6.35 -7.68
N SER A 217 4.25 5.06 -7.87
CA SER A 217 4.39 4.48 -9.20
C SER A 217 3.09 4.52 -10.01
N HIS A 218 1.97 4.23 -9.34
CA HIS A 218 0.65 4.27 -9.96
C HIS A 218 0.24 5.68 -10.37
N PHE A 219 0.74 6.70 -9.65
CA PHE A 219 0.50 8.09 -9.99
C PHE A 219 1.35 8.57 -11.16
N ILE A 220 2.58 8.07 -11.29
CA ILE A 220 3.40 8.27 -12.50
C ILE A 220 2.65 7.75 -13.74
N LEU A 221 2.07 6.53 -13.66
CA LEU A 221 1.31 5.94 -14.79
C LEU A 221 0.09 6.77 -15.18
N GLN A 222 -0.47 7.53 -14.24
CA GLN A 222 -1.65 8.39 -14.42
C GLN A 222 -1.29 9.85 -14.71
N CYS A 223 0.00 10.22 -14.73
CA CYS A 223 0.47 11.62 -14.82
C CYS A 223 -0.06 12.52 -13.70
N LEU A 224 -0.22 11.97 -12.49
CA LEU A 224 -0.72 12.68 -11.32
C LEU A 224 0.44 13.30 -10.52
N ASP A 225 0.21 14.43 -9.86
CA ASP A 225 1.19 15.04 -8.94
C ASP A 225 1.31 14.21 -7.65
N TYR A 226 2.19 13.21 -7.69
CA TYR A 226 2.41 12.28 -6.58
C TYR A 226 3.08 12.93 -5.36
N VAL A 227 3.84 14.02 -5.56
CA VAL A 227 4.48 14.74 -4.44
C VAL A 227 3.46 15.61 -3.71
N GLY A 228 2.67 16.40 -4.44
CA GLY A 228 1.59 17.21 -3.87
C GLY A 228 0.49 16.35 -3.22
N PHE A 229 0.30 15.12 -3.68
CA PHE A 229 -0.61 14.14 -3.08
C PHE A 229 -0.31 13.89 -1.60
N ILE A 230 0.97 13.80 -1.23
CA ILE A 230 1.38 13.56 0.16
C ILE A 230 0.88 14.69 1.07
N ASP A 231 1.02 15.95 0.64
CA ASP A 231 0.61 17.10 1.44
C ASP A 231 -0.92 17.15 1.66
N LEU A 232 -1.71 16.70 0.65
CA LEU A 232 -3.17 16.67 0.75
C LEU A 232 -3.68 15.53 1.63
N TYR A 233 -3.07 14.35 1.54
CA TYR A 233 -3.60 13.12 2.13
C TYR A 233 -2.73 12.56 3.27
N ALA A 234 -1.73 13.30 3.77
CA ALA A 234 -0.84 12.87 4.85
C ALA A 234 -1.56 12.24 6.06
N PRO A 235 -2.71 12.74 6.56
CA PRO A 235 -3.40 12.14 7.70
C PRO A 235 -3.89 10.70 7.45
N TYR A 236 -4.10 10.34 6.19
CA TYR A 236 -4.59 9.03 5.78
C TYR A 236 -3.47 8.07 5.40
N ILE A 237 -2.25 8.54 5.08
CA ILE A 237 -1.13 7.68 4.68
C ILE A 237 -0.63 6.90 5.90
N LYS A 238 -0.82 5.57 5.89
CA LYS A 238 -0.42 4.65 6.99
C LYS A 238 0.57 3.59 6.53
N ALA A 239 0.68 3.35 5.23
CA ALA A 239 1.66 2.47 4.61
C ALA A 239 2.28 3.15 3.40
N PHE A 240 3.49 2.74 3.02
CA PHE A 240 4.22 3.31 1.89
C PHE A 240 4.94 2.22 1.12
N HIS A 241 4.57 2.04 -0.13
CA HIS A 241 5.29 1.22 -1.09
C HIS A 241 6.30 2.06 -1.85
N VAL A 242 7.56 1.69 -1.74
CA VAL A 242 8.66 2.25 -2.52
C VAL A 242 8.72 1.46 -3.82
N LYS A 243 8.06 1.99 -4.85
CA LYS A 243 7.92 1.37 -6.17
C LYS A 243 8.14 2.43 -7.24
N ASP A 244 8.92 2.11 -8.24
CA ASP A 244 9.29 3.06 -9.29
C ASP A 244 8.56 2.78 -10.61
N ALA A 245 8.36 3.81 -11.38
CA ALA A 245 7.72 3.73 -12.69
C ALA A 245 8.25 4.82 -13.62
N GLU A 246 8.03 4.65 -14.91
CA GLU A 246 8.27 5.69 -15.90
C GLU A 246 7.03 5.90 -16.76
N PHE A 247 6.85 7.13 -17.25
CA PHE A 247 5.86 7.47 -18.27
C PHE A 247 6.53 8.20 -19.41
N ARG A 248 6.62 7.55 -20.56
CA ARG A 248 7.25 8.07 -21.79
C ARG A 248 6.26 8.05 -22.95
N PRO A 249 5.39 9.07 -23.06
CA PRO A 249 4.42 9.12 -24.14
C PRO A 249 5.13 9.23 -25.50
N SER A 250 4.48 8.69 -26.51
CA SER A 250 4.94 8.80 -27.91
C SER A 250 3.81 9.28 -28.81
N ALA A 251 4.10 9.57 -30.08
CA ALA A 251 3.06 9.84 -31.04
C ALA A 251 2.13 8.64 -31.32
N ARG A 252 2.55 7.43 -30.86
CA ARG A 252 1.82 6.17 -31.06
C ARG A 252 0.91 5.80 -29.88
N ALA A 253 1.30 6.08 -28.65
CA ALA A 253 0.57 5.68 -27.45
C ALA A 253 0.76 6.68 -26.31
N GLY A 254 -0.30 6.87 -25.52
CA GLY A 254 -0.37 7.73 -24.36
C GLY A 254 -0.82 6.97 -23.11
N VAL A 255 -1.53 7.65 -22.17
CA VAL A 255 -1.90 7.13 -20.85
C VAL A 255 -2.69 5.81 -20.90
N TYR A 256 -3.53 5.60 -21.91
CA TYR A 256 -4.31 4.37 -22.07
C TYR A 256 -3.49 3.15 -22.52
N GLY A 257 -2.24 3.36 -22.98
CA GLY A 257 -1.31 2.28 -23.30
C GLY A 257 -1.58 1.49 -24.57
N GLY A 258 -2.71 1.70 -25.27
CA GLY A 258 -3.01 1.09 -26.57
C GLY A 258 -3.06 -0.44 -26.60
N TYR A 259 -3.42 -1.10 -25.47
CA TYR A 259 -3.40 -2.57 -25.28
C TYR A 259 -2.02 -3.22 -25.51
N LEU A 260 -0.95 -2.43 -25.40
CA LEU A 260 0.43 -2.90 -25.57
C LEU A 260 0.90 -3.73 -24.36
N PRO A 261 1.82 -4.68 -24.55
CA PRO A 261 2.48 -5.37 -23.44
C PRO A 261 3.34 -4.38 -22.61
N TRP A 262 3.63 -4.73 -21.38
CA TRP A 262 4.32 -3.84 -20.44
C TRP A 262 5.62 -3.24 -20.98
N THR A 263 6.41 -4.01 -21.73
CA THR A 263 7.67 -3.54 -22.34
C THR A 263 7.50 -2.46 -23.41
N GLU A 264 6.30 -2.33 -24.00
CA GLU A 264 6.00 -1.36 -25.05
C GLU A 264 5.08 -0.22 -24.61
N ARG A 265 4.46 -0.34 -23.41
CA ARG A 265 3.57 0.71 -22.87
C ARG A 265 4.37 1.98 -22.59
N PRO A 266 3.77 3.18 -22.77
CA PRO A 266 4.36 4.43 -22.30
C PRO A 266 4.54 4.47 -20.77
N GLY A 267 3.51 4.08 -20.04
CA GLY A 267 3.55 3.93 -18.60
C GLY A 267 3.88 2.50 -18.21
N ARG A 268 4.95 2.30 -17.42
CA ARG A 268 5.41 0.97 -16.99
C ARG A 268 6.23 1.03 -15.72
N PHE A 269 6.21 -0.07 -14.98
CA PHE A 269 6.98 -0.19 -13.73
C PHE A 269 8.46 -0.42 -14.01
N ARG A 270 9.29 0.10 -13.12
CA ARG A 270 10.74 0.04 -13.19
C ARG A 270 11.34 -0.31 -11.83
N SER A 271 12.47 -0.99 -11.84
CA SER A 271 13.28 -1.17 -10.63
C SER A 271 13.68 0.17 -10.04
N LEU A 272 13.85 0.24 -8.72
CA LEU A 272 14.15 1.50 -8.02
C LEU A 272 15.34 2.23 -8.60
N GLY A 273 15.18 3.50 -8.92
CA GLY A 273 16.18 4.36 -9.53
C GLY A 273 16.27 4.29 -11.05
N ASP A 274 15.59 3.33 -11.69
CA ASP A 274 15.53 3.21 -13.16
C ASP A 274 14.32 3.96 -13.76
N GLY A 275 13.40 4.42 -12.91
CA GLY A 275 12.17 5.11 -13.30
C GLY A 275 12.25 6.63 -13.21
N GLN A 276 11.15 7.25 -12.85
CA GLN A 276 10.99 8.71 -12.82
C GLN A 276 10.49 9.24 -11.48
N VAL A 277 10.29 8.39 -10.46
CA VAL A 277 9.87 8.84 -9.14
C VAL A 277 11.03 9.60 -8.47
N ASP A 278 10.79 10.85 -8.06
CA ASP A 278 11.73 11.62 -7.24
C ASP A 278 11.60 11.19 -5.77
N PHE A 279 12.23 10.09 -5.41
CA PHE A 279 12.18 9.56 -4.04
C PHE A 279 12.76 10.51 -3.00
N LYS A 280 13.70 11.40 -3.37
CA LYS A 280 14.21 12.41 -2.43
C LYS A 280 13.10 13.37 -2.01
N GLN A 281 12.27 13.84 -2.94
CA GLN A 281 11.10 14.63 -2.61
C GLN A 281 10.06 13.84 -1.83
N VAL A 282 9.76 12.59 -2.25
CA VAL A 282 8.79 11.72 -1.56
C VAL A 282 9.19 11.51 -0.09
N PHE A 283 10.40 11.05 0.19
CA PHE A 283 10.88 10.84 1.57
C PHE A 283 10.90 12.13 2.38
N THR A 284 11.30 13.26 1.76
CA THR A 284 11.27 14.57 2.41
C THR A 284 9.85 14.97 2.82
N ARG A 285 8.87 14.81 1.93
CA ARG A 285 7.47 15.17 2.20
C ARG A 285 6.82 14.24 3.23
N LEU A 286 7.02 12.94 3.12
CA LEU A 286 6.54 11.97 4.12
C LEU A 286 7.13 12.28 5.51
N THR A 287 8.44 12.54 5.61
CA THR A 287 9.11 12.94 6.86
C THR A 287 8.56 14.26 7.41
N ALA A 288 8.39 15.28 6.56
CA ALA A 288 7.86 16.57 6.96
C ALA A 288 6.41 16.49 7.47
N ASN A 289 5.61 15.59 6.90
CA ASN A 289 4.23 15.33 7.31
C ASN A 289 4.12 14.29 8.46
N GLY A 290 5.24 13.83 9.01
CA GLY A 290 5.25 13.01 10.22
C GLY A 290 4.97 11.52 10.01
N TYR A 291 5.13 10.98 8.78
CA TYR A 291 5.07 9.55 8.52
C TYR A 291 6.19 8.83 9.28
N ASP A 292 5.86 7.78 10.05
CA ASP A 292 6.78 7.10 10.97
C ASP A 292 6.72 5.57 10.87
N SER A 293 6.12 5.07 9.78
CA SER A 293 6.04 3.64 9.49
C SER A 293 7.15 3.22 8.49
N TRP A 294 6.97 2.13 7.81
CA TRP A 294 7.99 1.47 7.00
C TRP A 294 8.02 1.97 5.55
N ALA A 295 9.22 2.04 5.00
CA ALA A 295 9.46 2.14 3.56
C ALA A 295 9.63 0.72 3.01
N VAL A 296 8.60 0.22 2.34
CA VAL A 296 8.50 -1.17 1.87
C VAL A 296 8.76 -1.21 0.38
N LEU A 297 9.81 -1.91 -0.06
CA LEU A 297 9.99 -2.21 -1.48
C LEU A 297 8.85 -3.10 -1.96
N GLU A 298 8.03 -2.59 -2.88
CA GLU A 298 7.21 -3.40 -3.76
C GLU A 298 7.87 -3.43 -5.13
N TRP A 299 8.48 -4.57 -5.47
CA TRP A 299 9.26 -4.65 -6.71
C TRP A 299 8.41 -5.13 -7.87
N GLU A 300 8.36 -4.32 -8.91
CA GLU A 300 7.89 -4.70 -10.24
C GLU A 300 8.76 -4.05 -11.30
N CYS A 301 9.18 -4.79 -12.30
CA CYS A 301 9.90 -4.25 -13.44
C CYS A 301 9.70 -5.10 -14.69
N CYS A 302 9.41 -4.46 -15.82
CA CYS A 302 9.22 -5.17 -17.08
C CYS A 302 10.53 -5.61 -17.77
N TYR A 303 11.71 -5.23 -17.24
CA TYR A 303 13.00 -5.48 -17.88
C TYR A 303 14.00 -6.20 -16.97
N LYS A 304 14.04 -5.89 -15.67
CA LYS A 304 15.05 -6.37 -14.73
C LYS A 304 14.59 -7.64 -14.03
N ASP A 305 15.50 -8.51 -13.69
CA ASP A 305 15.26 -9.68 -12.85
C ASP A 305 14.91 -9.27 -11.41
N ALA A 306 14.00 -10.03 -10.79
CA ALA A 306 13.48 -9.73 -9.46
C ALA A 306 14.56 -9.78 -8.37
N ALA A 307 15.45 -10.78 -8.40
CA ALA A 307 16.50 -10.92 -7.41
C ALA A 307 17.53 -9.78 -7.50
N GLN A 308 17.87 -9.35 -8.73
CA GLN A 308 18.69 -8.18 -8.95
C GLN A 308 18.01 -6.92 -8.41
N GLY A 309 16.71 -6.73 -8.72
CA GLY A 309 15.96 -5.56 -8.24
C GLY A 309 15.87 -5.50 -6.71
N ALA A 310 15.67 -6.64 -6.05
CA ALA A 310 15.69 -6.71 -4.58
C ALA A 310 17.08 -6.38 -4.00
N ALA A 311 18.15 -6.87 -4.60
CA ALA A 311 19.51 -6.60 -4.13
C ALA A 311 19.89 -5.11 -4.26
N GLU A 312 19.39 -4.42 -5.28
CA GLU A 312 19.59 -2.99 -5.49
C GLU A 312 18.65 -2.15 -4.59
N GLY A 313 17.48 -2.68 -4.24
CA GLY A 313 16.41 -1.97 -3.54
C GLY A 313 16.75 -1.60 -2.08
N ALA A 314 17.34 -2.51 -1.32
CA ALA A 314 17.66 -2.25 0.09
C ALA A 314 18.62 -1.06 0.26
N PRO A 315 19.80 -1.01 -0.38
CA PRO A 315 20.71 0.13 -0.28
C PRO A 315 20.13 1.41 -0.90
N PHE A 316 19.27 1.29 -1.91
CA PHE A 316 18.58 2.46 -2.47
C PHE A 316 17.66 3.09 -1.41
N ILE A 317 16.77 2.33 -0.78
CA ILE A 317 15.87 2.84 0.27
C ILE A 317 16.69 3.41 1.44
N GLU A 318 17.71 2.70 1.91
CA GLU A 318 18.56 3.16 3.00
C GLU A 318 19.17 4.54 2.70
N SER A 319 19.59 4.79 1.45
CA SER A 319 20.13 6.09 1.02
C SER A 319 19.09 7.23 1.00
N MET A 320 17.80 6.93 1.03
CA MET A 320 16.69 7.91 1.03
C MET A 320 16.19 8.22 2.44
N LEU A 321 16.50 7.39 3.44
CA LEU A 321 16.10 7.62 4.83
C LEU A 321 16.72 8.92 5.36
N ILE A 322 15.94 9.69 6.12
CA ILE A 322 16.34 11.00 6.63
C ILE A 322 16.54 10.93 8.14
N ASP A 323 17.75 11.24 8.59
CA ASP A 323 18.03 11.48 10.00
C ASP A 323 17.47 12.84 10.43
N VAL A 324 16.38 12.80 11.19
CA VAL A 324 15.69 14.01 11.63
C VAL A 324 16.51 14.72 12.71
N PRO A 325 16.83 16.02 12.54
CA PRO A 325 17.65 16.75 13.49
C PRO A 325 16.94 16.89 14.85
N LYS A 326 17.69 16.68 15.94
CA LYS A 326 17.17 16.84 17.32
C LYS A 326 17.00 18.29 17.74
N LYS A 327 17.66 19.24 17.03
CA LYS A 327 17.60 20.70 17.24
C LYS A 327 17.38 21.41 15.92
N ALA A 328 16.74 22.59 15.97
CA ALA A 328 16.67 23.47 14.81
C ALA A 328 18.09 23.83 14.34
N PHE A 329 18.30 23.93 13.02
CA PHE A 329 19.61 24.21 12.43
C PHE A 329 20.13 25.62 12.80
N ASP A 330 19.24 26.53 13.18
CA ASP A 330 19.50 27.94 13.54
C ASP A 330 19.39 28.22 15.05
N ASP A 331 19.28 27.19 15.88
CA ASP A 331 19.22 27.31 17.34
C ASP A 331 20.63 27.54 17.94
N PHE A 332 21.19 28.69 17.65
CA PHE A 332 22.51 29.08 18.16
C PHE A 332 22.51 29.64 19.61
N ALA A 333 21.32 29.99 20.14
CA ALA A 333 21.20 30.75 21.39
C ALA A 333 20.30 30.09 22.45
N GLY A 334 19.69 28.95 22.15
CA GLY A 334 18.81 28.25 23.11
C GLY A 334 17.66 29.17 23.55
N ALA A 335 16.74 29.51 22.66
CA ALA A 335 15.62 30.41 22.94
C ALA A 335 14.61 29.78 23.90
N ALA A 336 14.77 30.01 25.21
CA ALA A 336 13.71 29.76 26.16
C ALA A 336 12.52 30.71 25.89
N SER A 337 11.29 30.16 25.86
CA SER A 337 10.08 30.97 25.75
C SER A 337 9.92 31.85 27.01
N ASP A 338 9.97 33.17 26.82
CA ASP A 338 9.73 34.17 27.86
C ASP A 338 8.78 35.24 27.29
N ALA A 339 7.55 35.24 27.78
CA ALA A 339 6.50 36.13 27.32
C ALA A 339 6.86 37.61 27.54
N ALA A 340 7.51 37.98 28.64
CA ALA A 340 7.95 39.34 28.90
C ALA A 340 9.07 39.78 27.94
N ARG A 341 10.03 38.91 27.70
CA ARG A 341 11.07 39.12 26.68
C ARG A 341 10.47 39.32 25.28
N ASN A 342 9.50 38.46 24.91
CA ASN A 342 8.84 38.58 23.61
C ASN A 342 8.10 39.89 23.44
N ARG A 343 7.42 40.41 24.49
CA ARG A 343 6.77 41.71 24.47
C ARG A 343 7.77 42.85 24.28
N ARG A 344 8.90 42.82 25.00
CA ARG A 344 9.98 43.81 24.82
C ARG A 344 10.57 43.78 23.41
N LEU A 345 10.85 42.61 22.87
CA LEU A 345 11.35 42.45 21.50
C LEU A 345 10.38 42.97 20.43
N LEU A 346 9.07 42.86 20.68
CA LEU A 346 8.02 43.40 19.82
C LEU A 346 7.76 44.91 20.04
N GLY A 347 8.42 45.56 21.00
CA GLY A 347 8.18 46.96 21.32
C GLY A 347 6.81 47.23 21.96
N LEU A 348 6.26 46.26 22.68
CA LEU A 348 4.92 46.33 23.31
C LEU A 348 4.96 46.72 24.80
N GLU A 349 6.14 47.07 25.29
CA GLU A 349 6.38 47.64 26.65
C GLU A 349 7.05 49.00 26.54
#